data_a0fab42201834d575f9ebf47c429ac97
#
_entry.id   a0fab42201834d575f9ebf47c429ac97
#
_cell.length_a   1.000
_cell.length_b   1.000
_cell.length_c   1.000
_cell.angle_alpha   90.00
_cell.angle_beta   90.00
_cell.angle_gamma   90.00
#
_symmetry.space_group_name_H-M   'P 1'
#
loop_
_entity.id
_entity.type
_entity.pdbx_description
1 polymer ?
#
loop_
_entity_poly.entity_id
_entity_poly.type
_entity_poly.pdbx_seq_one_letter_code
_entity_poly.pdbx_strand_id
1 'polypeptide(L)'
;MGKASREKGKRGERELASILREEYGYSARRGQQYAGANGDADVVGLPKLHIECKRVEKLNIYDAVDQAKRDRNNGEYAAVFHRKNNCEWLVTMPLTHFMVIYTEWEAGYYVSDH
;
A
#
# COMPACT_ATOMS: atom_id res chain seq x y z
N MET A 1 6.52 -22.08 -6.56
CA MET A 1 6.35 -20.72 -6.76
C MET A 1 6.67 -20.47 -8.15
N GLY A 2 5.94 -20.20 -8.88
CA GLY A 2 6.20 -20.03 -10.23
C GLY A 2 5.42 -18.92 -10.82
N LYS A 3 5.15 -19.06 -12.09
CA LYS A 3 4.44 -18.10 -12.87
C LYS A 3 3.07 -17.79 -12.29
N ALA A 4 2.34 -18.78 -11.77
CA ALA A 4 1.01 -18.57 -11.24
C ALA A 4 0.99 -17.62 -10.04
N SER A 5 1.98 -17.75 -9.14
CA SER A 5 2.08 -16.87 -7.98
C SER A 5 2.39 -15.43 -8.37
N ARG A 6 3.27 -15.26 -9.36
CA ARG A 6 3.60 -13.93 -9.85
C ARG A 6 2.41 -13.27 -10.52
N GLU A 7 1.66 -14.05 -11.31
CA GLU A 7 0.48 -13.50 -11.97
C GLU A 7 -0.61 -13.12 -10.98
N LYS A 8 -0.78 -13.89 -9.91
CA LYS A 8 -1.74 -13.55 -8.86
C LYS A 8 -1.35 -12.23 -8.18
N GLY A 9 -0.07 -12.04 -7.91
CA GLY A 9 0.42 -10.79 -7.34
C GLY A 9 0.15 -9.61 -8.24
N LYS A 10 0.44 -9.75 -9.53
CA LYS A 10 0.19 -8.68 -10.50
C LYS A 10 -1.30 -8.36 -10.62
N ARG A 11 -2.17 -9.38 -10.57
CA ARG A 11 -3.62 -9.16 -10.60
C ARG A 11 -4.07 -8.37 -9.38
N GLY A 12 -3.55 -8.70 -8.21
CA GLY A 12 -3.88 -7.96 -7.00
C GLY A 12 -3.46 -6.50 -7.09
N GLU A 13 -2.27 -6.24 -7.61
CA GLU A 13 -1.80 -4.88 -7.79
C GLU A 13 -2.66 -4.10 -8.77
N ARG A 14 -3.06 -4.73 -9.89
CA ARG A 14 -3.95 -4.09 -10.86
C ARG A 14 -5.32 -3.80 -10.27
N GLU A 15 -5.84 -4.75 -9.50
CA GLU A 15 -7.13 -4.60 -8.83
C GLU A 15 -7.10 -3.41 -7.90
N LEU A 16 -6.09 -3.34 -7.03
CA LEU A 16 -5.96 -2.24 -6.09
C LEU A 16 -5.80 -0.90 -6.80
N ALA A 17 -4.94 -0.85 -7.80
CA ALA A 17 -4.71 0.39 -8.54
C ALA A 17 -6.00 0.85 -9.22
N SER A 18 -6.77 -0.09 -9.77
CA SER A 18 -8.04 0.24 -10.41
C SER A 18 -9.04 0.83 -9.39
N ILE A 19 -9.13 0.23 -8.22
CA ILE A 19 -10.01 0.75 -7.16
C ILE A 19 -9.60 2.18 -6.78
N LEU A 20 -8.32 2.41 -6.58
CA LEU A 20 -7.85 3.73 -6.20
C LEU A 20 -8.11 4.79 -7.27
N ARG A 21 -8.05 4.40 -8.56
CA ARG A 21 -8.37 5.30 -9.65
C ARG A 21 -9.86 5.53 -9.78
N GLU A 22 -10.62 4.43 -9.88
CA GLU A 22 -12.02 4.53 -10.28
C GLU A 22 -12.95 4.95 -9.16
N GLU A 23 -12.64 4.53 -7.93
CA GLU A 23 -13.51 4.84 -6.81
C GLU A 23 -13.05 6.06 -6.02
N TYR A 24 -11.74 6.35 -6.03
CA TYR A 24 -11.20 7.41 -5.19
C TYR A 24 -10.50 8.52 -5.95
N GLY A 25 -10.36 8.39 -7.26
CA GLY A 25 -9.89 9.49 -8.09
C GLY A 25 -8.39 9.75 -8.10
N TYR A 26 -7.58 8.79 -7.64
CA TYR A 26 -6.13 8.97 -7.65
C TYR A 26 -5.52 8.45 -8.95
N SER A 27 -4.37 8.99 -9.30
CA SER A 27 -3.65 8.52 -10.49
C SER A 27 -2.79 7.31 -10.13
N ALA A 28 -3.44 6.27 -9.63
CA ALA A 28 -2.75 5.08 -9.15
C ALA A 28 -2.46 4.11 -10.29
N ARG A 29 -1.32 3.43 -10.18
CA ARG A 29 -0.92 2.40 -11.13
C ARG A 29 0.03 1.43 -10.46
N ARG A 30 0.25 0.28 -11.10
CA ARG A 30 1.27 -0.65 -10.63
C ARG A 30 2.62 0.03 -10.70
N GLY A 31 3.42 -0.19 -9.69
CA GLY A 31 4.80 0.29 -9.70
C GLY A 31 5.66 -0.55 -10.64
N GLN A 32 6.82 -0.01 -11.00
CA GLN A 32 7.78 -0.73 -11.82
C GLN A 32 8.81 -1.39 -10.91
N GLN A 33 9.00 -2.69 -11.11
CA GLN A 33 9.95 -3.44 -10.33
C GLN A 33 11.18 -3.71 -11.17
N TYR A 34 12.35 -3.43 -10.61
CA TYR A 34 13.59 -3.62 -11.33
C TYR A 34 14.39 -4.73 -10.64
N ALA A 35 14.91 -5.65 -11.42
CA ALA A 35 15.74 -6.73 -10.90
C ALA A 35 16.97 -6.17 -10.20
N GLY A 36 17.18 -6.59 -8.98
CA GLY A 36 18.37 -6.23 -8.22
C GLY A 36 18.49 -4.76 -7.84
N ALA A 37 17.43 -3.99 -7.94
CA ALA A 37 17.46 -2.58 -7.61
C ALA A 37 16.21 -2.18 -6.84
N ASN A 38 16.24 -0.99 -6.25
CA ASN A 38 15.09 -0.45 -5.58
C ASN A 38 14.11 0.03 -6.64
N GLY A 39 13.05 -0.73 -6.82
CA GLY A 39 11.98 -0.34 -7.72
C GLY A 39 10.94 0.49 -6.99
N ASP A 40 9.88 0.78 -7.68
CA ASP A 40 8.72 1.42 -7.08
C ASP A 40 8.07 0.51 -6.05
N ALA A 41 7.22 1.07 -5.21
CA ALA A 41 6.29 0.29 -4.43
C ALA A 41 5.38 -0.51 -5.37
N ASP A 42 4.66 -1.49 -4.84
CA ASP A 42 3.78 -2.33 -5.66
C ASP A 42 2.72 -1.51 -6.38
N VAL A 43 2.19 -0.50 -5.72
CA VAL A 43 1.24 0.45 -6.32
C VAL A 43 1.73 1.85 -5.98
N VAL A 44 1.70 2.74 -6.95
CA VAL A 44 2.11 4.13 -6.79
C VAL A 44 0.95 5.05 -7.14
N GLY A 45 1.02 6.30 -6.70
CA GLY A 45 -0.01 7.28 -7.00
C GLY A 45 -0.64 7.92 -5.78
N LEU A 46 -0.35 7.44 -4.57
CA LEU A 46 -0.76 8.10 -3.35
C LEU A 46 0.49 8.73 -2.72
N PRO A 47 0.63 10.06 -2.78
CA PRO A 47 1.85 10.71 -2.29
C PRO A 47 2.15 10.35 -0.84
N LYS A 48 3.42 10.16 -0.56
CA LYS A 48 3.97 9.84 0.76
C LYS A 48 3.61 8.45 1.29
N LEU A 49 2.92 7.62 0.52
CA LEU A 49 2.68 6.24 0.93
C LEU A 49 3.50 5.29 0.09
N HIS A 50 4.20 4.40 0.78
CA HIS A 50 4.84 3.27 0.13
C HIS A 50 3.89 2.08 0.29
N ILE A 51 3.25 1.67 -0.79
CA ILE A 51 2.19 0.66 -0.76
C ILE A 51 2.74 -0.70 -1.16
N GLU A 52 2.73 -1.63 -0.20
CA GLU A 52 2.93 -3.05 -0.48
C GLU A 52 1.55 -3.67 -0.67
N CYS A 53 1.37 -4.42 -1.72
CA CYS A 53 0.09 -5.03 -2.04
C CYS A 53 0.18 -6.54 -1.87
N LYS A 54 -0.67 -7.11 -1.03
CA LYS A 54 -0.67 -8.55 -0.75
C LYS A 54 -2.07 -9.11 -0.97
N ARG A 55 -2.24 -9.81 -2.08
CA ARG A 55 -3.50 -10.46 -2.42
C ARG A 55 -3.30 -11.97 -2.27
N VAL A 56 -3.30 -12.44 -1.03
CA VAL A 56 -2.96 -13.84 -0.68
C VAL A 56 -3.89 -14.34 0.41
N GLU A 57 -4.05 -15.67 0.50
CA GLU A 57 -4.93 -16.27 1.50
C GLU A 57 -4.30 -16.33 2.88
N LYS A 58 -3.00 -16.55 2.95
CA LYS A 58 -2.28 -16.58 4.23
C LYS A 58 -1.18 -15.55 4.16
N LEU A 59 -1.20 -14.63 5.09
CA LEU A 59 -0.24 -13.52 5.10
C LEU A 59 0.39 -13.38 6.46
N ASN A 60 1.72 -13.39 6.50
CA ASN A 60 2.41 -12.93 7.68
C ASN A 60 2.46 -11.40 7.61
N ILE A 61 1.51 -10.77 8.30
CA ILE A 61 1.35 -9.31 8.19
C ILE A 61 2.54 -8.56 8.76
N TYR A 62 3.18 -9.08 9.81
CA TYR A 62 4.36 -8.42 10.37
C TYR A 62 5.52 -8.41 9.37
N ASP A 63 5.74 -9.53 8.68
CA ASP A 63 6.79 -9.58 7.65
C ASP A 63 6.49 -8.60 6.52
N ALA A 64 5.23 -8.50 6.13
CA ALA A 64 4.83 -7.59 5.05
C ALA A 64 5.05 -6.14 5.46
N VAL A 65 4.69 -5.78 6.69
CA VAL A 65 4.92 -4.43 7.19
C VAL A 65 6.41 -4.14 7.28
N ASP A 66 7.20 -5.10 7.75
CA ASP A 66 8.65 -4.92 7.81
C ASP A 66 9.24 -4.69 6.42
N GLN A 67 8.76 -5.43 5.43
CA GLN A 67 9.20 -5.22 4.05
C GLN A 67 8.88 -3.82 3.57
N ALA A 68 7.66 -3.36 3.80
CA ALA A 68 7.25 -2.02 3.40
C ALA A 68 8.11 -0.95 4.08
N LYS A 69 8.44 -1.15 5.35
CA LYS A 69 9.31 -0.22 6.07
C LYS A 69 10.71 -0.17 5.47
N ARG A 70 11.26 -1.34 5.12
CA ARG A 70 12.62 -1.39 4.55
C ARG A 70 12.68 -0.74 3.18
N ASP A 71 11.63 -0.94 2.39
CA ASP A 71 11.64 -0.55 0.98
C ASP A 71 11.17 0.87 0.73
N ARG A 72 10.55 1.50 1.71
CA ARG A 72 10.04 2.86 1.54
C ARG A 72 11.17 3.87 1.34
N ASN A 73 10.86 4.92 0.62
CA ASN A 73 11.80 6.03 0.48
C ASN A 73 11.68 6.93 1.71
N ASN A 74 12.71 7.75 1.89
CA ASN A 74 12.75 8.68 3.02
C ASN A 74 11.53 9.60 2.97
N GLY A 75 10.86 9.74 4.09
CA GLY A 75 9.67 10.59 4.18
C GLY A 75 8.37 9.90 3.81
N GLU A 76 8.42 8.65 3.39
CA GLU A 76 7.21 7.90 3.09
C GLU A 76 6.75 7.08 4.28
N TYR A 77 5.45 6.84 4.35
CA TYR A 77 4.86 5.97 5.35
C TYR A 77 4.63 4.59 4.75
N ALA A 78 4.95 3.56 5.50
CA ALA A 78 4.78 2.18 5.04
C ALA A 78 3.34 1.73 5.25
N ALA A 79 2.73 1.17 4.22
CA ALA A 79 1.37 0.65 4.31
C ALA A 79 1.27 -0.65 3.54
N VAL A 80 0.64 -1.65 4.13
CA VAL A 80 0.33 -2.90 3.45
C VAL A 80 -1.16 -2.91 3.15
N PHE A 81 -1.50 -2.91 1.88
CA PHE A 81 -2.88 -3.03 1.42
C PHE A 81 -3.07 -4.50 1.08
N HIS A 82 -3.97 -5.16 1.77
CA HIS A 82 -4.08 -6.61 1.63
C HIS A 82 -5.51 -7.10 1.71
N ARG A 83 -5.74 -8.23 1.07
CA ARG A 83 -7.00 -8.95 1.23
C ARG A 83 -6.81 -10.40 0.83
N LYS A 84 -7.69 -11.24 1.31
CA LYS A 84 -7.83 -12.61 0.83
C LYS A 84 -9.14 -12.74 0.06
N ASN A 85 -9.35 -13.90 -0.58
CA ASN A 85 -10.56 -14.12 -1.38
C ASN A 85 -11.81 -13.87 -0.54
N ASN A 86 -12.78 -13.22 -1.17
CA ASN A 86 -14.08 -12.93 -0.55
C ASN A 86 -14.03 -12.05 0.70
N CYS A 87 -12.96 -11.29 0.85
CA CYS A 87 -12.81 -10.35 1.96
C CYS A 87 -12.54 -8.96 1.43
N GLU A 88 -12.84 -7.96 2.23
CA GLU A 88 -12.58 -6.58 1.82
C GLU A 88 -11.09 -6.25 1.93
N TRP A 89 -10.67 -5.22 1.25
CA TRP A 89 -9.31 -4.71 1.37
C TRP A 89 -9.11 -4.06 2.73
N LEU A 90 -7.96 -4.34 3.33
CA LEU A 90 -7.55 -3.75 4.60
C LEU A 90 -6.24 -3.00 4.37
N VAL A 91 -5.98 -2.03 5.25
CA VAL A 91 -4.70 -1.31 5.26
C VAL A 91 -4.08 -1.50 6.62
N THR A 92 -2.85 -1.99 6.66
CA THR A 92 -2.09 -2.17 7.89
C THR A 92 -0.81 -1.36 7.81
N MET A 93 -0.51 -0.63 8.86
CA MET A 93 0.70 0.18 8.90
C MET A 93 1.23 0.26 10.33
N PRO A 94 2.51 0.64 10.52
CA PRO A 94 3.05 0.81 11.85
C PRO A 94 2.25 1.87 12.62
N LEU A 95 2.04 1.65 13.90
CA LEU A 95 1.33 2.63 14.73
C LEU A 95 1.97 4.00 14.64
N THR A 96 3.29 4.04 14.67
CA THR A 96 4.01 5.31 14.61
C THR A 96 3.71 6.09 13.33
N HIS A 97 3.60 5.39 12.20
CA HIS A 97 3.27 6.04 10.92
C HIS A 97 1.81 6.50 10.91
N PHE A 98 0.92 5.65 11.39
CA PHE A 98 -0.50 6.01 11.46
C PHE A 98 -0.72 7.24 12.31
N MET A 99 -0.03 7.32 13.45
CA MET A 99 -0.24 8.46 14.36
C MET A 99 0.23 9.79 13.79
N VAL A 100 1.25 9.77 12.93
CA VAL A 100 1.65 11.00 12.24
C VAL A 100 0.51 11.46 11.32
N ILE A 101 -0.03 10.53 10.56
CA ILE A 101 -1.15 10.83 9.65
C ILE A 101 -2.37 11.31 10.43
N TYR A 102 -2.70 10.61 11.51
CA TYR A 102 -3.86 10.98 12.32
C TYR A 102 -3.71 12.37 12.92
N THR A 103 -2.52 12.67 13.44
CA THR A 103 -2.25 13.98 14.03
C THR A 103 -2.41 15.10 12.99
N GLU A 104 -1.93 14.86 11.77
CA GLU A 104 -2.08 15.84 10.70
C GLU A 104 -3.55 16.01 10.30
N TRP A 105 -4.28 14.91 10.21
CA TRP A 105 -5.71 14.97 9.91
C TRP A 105 -6.46 15.74 10.99
N GLU A 106 -6.16 15.44 12.26
CA GLU A 106 -6.84 16.09 13.37
C GLU A 106 -6.58 17.59 13.39
N ALA A 107 -5.34 17.99 13.12
CA ALA A 107 -4.97 19.40 13.07
C ALA A 107 -5.75 20.13 11.98
N GLY A 108 -5.86 19.50 10.80
CA GLY A 108 -6.62 20.06 9.71
C GLY A 108 -8.12 20.11 10.00
N TYR A 109 -8.62 19.10 10.71
CA TYR A 109 -10.02 19.04 11.09
C TYR A 109 -10.41 20.25 11.96
N TYR A 110 -9.59 20.56 12.97
CA TYR A 110 -9.91 21.69 13.87
C TYR A 110 -9.68 23.03 13.22
N VAL A 111 -8.81 23.13 12.25
CA VAL A 111 -8.58 24.37 11.52
C VAL A 111 -9.67 24.66 10.49
N SER A 112 -10.26 23.62 9.90
CA SER A 112 -11.27 23.80 8.90
C SER A 112 -12.65 23.98 9.43
N ASP A 113 -12.78 24.66 10.53
CA ASP A 113 -14.07 25.11 10.85
C ASP A 113 -15.03 24.21 11.42
N HIS A 114 -14.68 23.68 12.42
CA HIS A 114 -15.62 22.88 13.20
C HIS A 114 -15.95 23.54 14.54
#